data_323aba00983125a8d3b4342e73633eb0
#
_entry.id   323aba00983125a8d3b4342e73633eb0
#
_cell.length_a   1.000
_cell.length_b   1.000
_cell.length_c   1.000
_cell.angle_alpha   90.00
_cell.angle_beta   90.00
_cell.angle_gamma   90.00
#
_symmetry.space_group_name_H-M   'P 1'
#
loop_
_entity.id
_entity.type
_entity.pdbx_description
1 polymer ?
#
loop_
_entity_poly.entity_id
_entity_poly.type
_entity_poly.pdbx_seq_one_letter_code
_entity_poly.pdbx_strand_id
1 'polypeptide(L)'
;MILKPDCVLGLATGSTPVGTYQQLVEWYKKGDLDFSKVTSVNLDEYKGLSGDNDQSYRYFMNKNLFDHVNIDKAKTFVPDGTEPDGEKASRDYDEIIERVGGVDLQLLGIGHNGHIGFNEPADEFCKGTHCVDLTASTIEANKRFFEKEEDVPRQAYTMGIGTIMKAKKILLVASGEDKAEIIAKALTGPVTPRVPASILQ
;
A
#
# COMPACT_ATOMS: atom_id res chain seq x y z
N MET A 1 13.63 12.07 2.70
CA MET A 1 13.34 13.41 2.15
C MET A 1 14.47 14.38 2.45
N ILE A 2 14.90 14.61 3.69
CA ILE A 2 16.02 15.55 3.98
C ILE A 2 17.31 15.18 3.23
N LEU A 3 17.72 13.90 3.30
CA LEU A 3 18.92 13.42 2.62
C LEU A 3 18.73 13.12 1.11
N LYS A 4 17.50 12.93 0.66
CA LYS A 4 17.12 12.65 -0.71
C LYS A 4 15.79 13.34 -1.02
N PRO A 5 15.79 14.62 -1.44
CA PRO A 5 14.56 15.37 -1.70
C PRO A 5 13.66 14.79 -2.79
N ASP A 6 14.25 14.11 -3.78
CA ASP A 6 13.60 13.46 -4.92
C ASP A 6 13.32 11.98 -4.67
N CYS A 7 13.14 11.58 -3.38
CA CYS A 7 12.88 10.17 -3.05
C CYS A 7 11.53 9.68 -3.59
N VAL A 8 11.49 8.38 -3.87
CA VAL A 8 10.25 7.64 -4.18
C VAL A 8 9.78 6.92 -2.92
N LEU A 9 8.61 7.30 -2.43
CA LEU A 9 7.99 6.70 -1.25
C LEU A 9 6.96 5.64 -1.66
N GLY A 10 7.10 4.44 -1.15
CA GLY A 10 6.08 3.42 -1.18
C GLY A 10 5.14 3.59 0.01
N LEU A 11 3.86 3.83 -0.24
CA LEU A 11 2.88 4.18 0.78
C LEU A 11 1.83 3.10 0.94
N ALA A 12 1.24 3.03 2.13
CA ALA A 12 0.20 2.09 2.51
C ALA A 12 -1.06 2.84 2.95
N THR A 13 -2.20 2.17 2.92
CA THR A 13 -3.47 2.67 3.44
C THR A 13 -3.88 1.93 4.73
N GLY A 14 -5.07 2.19 5.21
CA GLY A 14 -5.57 1.63 6.48
C GLY A 14 -5.26 2.49 7.69
N SER A 15 -5.61 2.00 8.88
CA SER A 15 -5.48 2.77 10.12
C SER A 15 -4.03 2.94 10.61
N THR A 16 -3.17 1.96 10.35
CA THR A 16 -1.79 1.93 10.86
C THR A 16 -0.96 3.15 10.44
N PRO A 17 -0.93 3.58 9.15
CA PRO A 17 -0.08 4.68 8.71
C PRO A 17 -0.65 6.08 9.01
N VAL A 18 -1.91 6.22 9.44
CA VAL A 18 -2.57 7.53 9.61
C VAL A 18 -1.78 8.45 10.54
N GLY A 19 -1.33 7.96 11.69
CA GLY A 19 -0.52 8.74 12.62
C GLY A 19 0.81 9.19 12.01
N THR A 20 1.43 8.37 11.17
CA THR A 20 2.64 8.73 10.43
C THR A 20 2.35 9.86 9.45
N TYR A 21 1.25 9.78 8.69
CA TYR A 21 0.87 10.84 7.74
C TYR A 21 0.55 12.16 8.45
N GLN A 22 -0.17 12.10 9.57
CA GLN A 22 -0.43 13.27 10.38
C GLN A 22 0.88 13.95 10.84
N GLN A 23 1.85 13.17 11.31
CA GLN A 23 3.14 13.69 11.72
C GLN A 23 3.95 14.29 10.56
N LEU A 24 3.91 13.67 9.38
CA LEU A 24 4.53 14.20 8.15
C LEU A 24 3.91 15.55 7.75
N VAL A 25 2.59 15.68 7.83
CA VAL A 25 1.86 16.92 7.58
C VAL A 25 2.29 18.02 8.58
N GLU A 26 2.41 17.67 9.87
CA GLU A 26 2.86 18.63 10.88
C GLU A 26 4.30 19.11 10.65
N TRP A 27 5.22 18.22 10.26
CA TRP A 27 6.58 18.61 9.91
C TRP A 27 6.64 19.46 8.64
N TYR A 28 5.78 19.16 7.65
CA TYR A 28 5.63 20.01 6.47
C TYR A 28 5.14 21.42 6.86
N LYS A 29 4.10 21.54 7.68
CA LYS A 29 3.57 22.85 8.13
C LYS A 29 4.58 23.65 8.92
N LYS A 30 5.48 23.01 9.66
CA LYS A 30 6.60 23.66 10.38
C LYS A 30 7.76 24.07 9.46
N GLY A 31 7.76 23.65 8.20
CA GLY A 31 8.84 23.88 7.26
C GLY A 31 10.02 22.92 7.38
N ASP A 32 9.90 21.85 8.18
CA ASP A 32 10.95 20.85 8.38
C ASP A 32 11.05 19.88 7.17
N LEU A 33 9.94 19.68 6.45
CA LEU A 33 9.87 18.79 5.29
C LEU A 33 9.33 19.52 4.05
N ASP A 34 9.84 19.13 2.89
CA ASP A 34 9.40 19.58 1.56
C ASP A 34 9.08 18.36 0.69
N PHE A 35 7.86 18.31 0.15
CA PHE A 35 7.38 17.22 -0.72
C PHE A 35 7.39 17.59 -2.20
N SER A 36 7.82 18.79 -2.58
CA SER A 36 7.75 19.30 -3.97
C SER A 36 8.47 18.42 -5.01
N LYS A 37 9.49 17.66 -4.58
CA LYS A 37 10.25 16.76 -5.45
C LYS A 37 9.96 15.28 -5.21
N VAL A 38 9.15 14.96 -4.20
CA VAL A 38 8.82 13.58 -3.82
C VAL A 38 7.90 12.95 -4.87
N THR A 39 8.14 11.69 -5.17
CA THR A 39 7.24 10.81 -5.91
C THR A 39 6.68 9.77 -4.94
N SER A 40 5.43 9.36 -5.10
CA SER A 40 4.86 8.26 -4.31
C SER A 40 4.23 7.19 -5.17
N VAL A 41 4.30 5.94 -4.71
CA VAL A 41 3.58 4.79 -5.25
C VAL A 41 2.88 4.08 -4.09
N ASN A 42 1.61 3.73 -4.25
CA ASN A 42 0.86 3.00 -3.24
C ASN A 42 0.93 1.49 -3.46
N LEU A 43 0.75 0.70 -2.41
CA LEU A 43 0.77 -0.77 -2.47
C LEU A 43 -0.37 -1.33 -3.30
N ASP A 44 -1.55 -0.72 -3.24
CA ASP A 44 -2.78 -1.34 -3.71
C ASP A 44 -3.89 -0.32 -4.00
N GLU A 45 -4.94 -0.79 -4.67
CA GLU A 45 -6.21 -0.09 -4.89
C GLU A 45 -7.32 -1.12 -5.14
N TYR A 46 -8.54 -0.81 -4.73
CA TYR A 46 -9.70 -1.60 -5.05
C TYR A 46 -10.05 -1.56 -6.53
N LYS A 47 -10.27 -2.73 -7.13
CA LYS A 47 -10.79 -2.85 -8.49
C LYS A 47 -12.27 -2.47 -8.52
N GLY A 48 -12.64 -1.66 -9.50
CA GLY A 48 -14.00 -1.15 -9.68
C GLY A 48 -14.24 0.23 -9.08
N LEU A 49 -13.31 0.80 -8.31
CA LEU A 49 -13.45 2.13 -7.74
C LEU A 49 -12.64 3.16 -8.53
N SER A 50 -13.28 4.31 -8.82
CA SER A 50 -12.56 5.48 -9.31
C SER A 50 -11.84 6.20 -8.15
N GLY A 51 -10.80 6.97 -8.45
CA GLY A 51 -10.08 7.74 -7.45
C GLY A 51 -10.90 8.82 -6.74
N ASP A 52 -12.08 9.17 -7.27
CA ASP A 52 -13.01 10.12 -6.66
C ASP A 52 -13.99 9.45 -5.69
N ASN A 53 -14.08 8.12 -5.71
CA ASN A 53 -14.89 7.37 -4.75
C ASN A 53 -14.26 7.50 -3.35
N ASP A 54 -15.05 7.86 -2.35
CA ASP A 54 -14.58 8.12 -0.98
C ASP A 54 -14.06 6.87 -0.23
N GLN A 55 -14.28 5.68 -0.82
CA GLN A 55 -13.75 4.41 -0.33
C GLN A 55 -12.49 3.94 -1.10
N SER A 56 -12.08 4.66 -2.16
CA SER A 56 -10.84 4.34 -2.87
C SER A 56 -9.59 4.68 -2.05
N TYR A 57 -8.49 3.97 -2.30
CA TYR A 57 -7.21 4.28 -1.67
C TYR A 57 -6.58 5.56 -2.21
N ARG A 58 -6.87 5.94 -3.46
CA ARG A 58 -6.55 7.27 -3.98
C ARG A 58 -7.19 8.37 -3.12
N TYR A 59 -8.48 8.25 -2.83
CA TYR A 59 -9.19 9.21 -1.99
C TYR A 59 -8.63 9.23 -0.57
N PHE A 60 -8.37 8.04 0.01
CA PHE A 60 -7.72 7.92 1.31
C PHE A 60 -6.40 8.68 1.38
N MET A 61 -5.54 8.53 0.36
CA MET A 61 -4.25 9.20 0.32
C MET A 61 -4.38 10.71 0.15
N ASN A 62 -5.29 11.17 -0.68
CA ASN A 62 -5.60 12.59 -0.80
C ASN A 62 -6.00 13.17 0.56
N LYS A 63 -6.98 12.56 1.22
CA LYS A 63 -7.53 13.01 2.50
C LYS A 63 -6.52 13.00 3.64
N ASN A 64 -5.61 12.02 3.69
CA ASN A 64 -4.72 11.86 4.84
C ASN A 64 -3.32 12.45 4.65
N LEU A 65 -2.89 12.70 3.38
CA LEU A 65 -1.55 13.22 3.11
C LEU A 65 -1.50 14.24 1.97
N PHE A 66 -1.93 13.85 0.75
CA PHE A 66 -1.58 14.62 -0.44
C PHE A 66 -2.21 16.01 -0.49
N ASP A 67 -3.41 16.21 0.06
CA ASP A 67 -4.09 17.51 0.12
C ASP A 67 -3.50 18.45 1.17
N HIS A 68 -2.62 17.95 2.03
CA HIS A 68 -2.09 18.67 3.18
C HIS A 68 -0.62 19.06 3.03
N VAL A 69 0.04 18.66 1.95
CA VAL A 69 1.47 18.91 1.67
C VAL A 69 1.65 19.40 0.22
N ASN A 70 2.84 19.89 -0.12
CA ASN A 70 3.12 20.42 -1.46
C ASN A 70 3.60 19.35 -2.46
N ILE A 71 3.16 18.10 -2.32
CA ILE A 71 3.47 17.07 -3.32
C ILE A 71 2.74 17.39 -4.63
N ASP A 72 3.44 17.21 -5.75
CA ASP A 72 2.80 17.25 -7.07
C ASP A 72 1.93 15.99 -7.24
N LYS A 73 0.61 16.14 -7.30
CA LYS A 73 -0.31 15.02 -7.45
C LYS A 73 -0.08 14.20 -8.74
N ALA A 74 0.50 14.81 -9.78
CA ALA A 74 0.89 14.10 -10.99
C ALA A 74 2.06 13.11 -10.75
N LYS A 75 2.74 13.22 -9.62
CA LYS A 75 3.80 12.30 -9.16
C LYS A 75 3.34 11.33 -8.08
N THR A 76 2.05 11.23 -7.85
CA THR A 76 1.47 10.28 -6.89
C THR A 76 0.74 9.18 -7.64
N PHE A 77 1.15 7.94 -7.47
CA PHE A 77 0.62 6.81 -8.23
C PHE A 77 -0.07 5.80 -7.31
N VAL A 78 -1.22 5.35 -7.76
CA VAL A 78 -2.02 4.27 -7.17
C VAL A 78 -2.41 3.37 -8.34
N PRO A 79 -2.54 2.05 -8.18
CA PRO A 79 -3.05 1.21 -9.27
C PRO A 79 -4.37 1.75 -9.82
N ASP A 80 -4.59 1.62 -11.12
CA ASP A 80 -5.86 2.09 -11.73
C ASP A 80 -7.00 1.14 -11.40
N GLY A 81 -7.80 1.47 -10.39
CA GLY A 81 -8.96 0.70 -9.99
C GLY A 81 -10.04 0.61 -11.07
N THR A 82 -10.05 1.52 -12.06
CA THR A 82 -11.05 1.56 -13.13
C THR A 82 -10.69 0.68 -14.32
N GLU A 83 -9.44 0.22 -14.45
CA GLU A 83 -9.04 -0.70 -15.50
C GLU A 83 -9.64 -2.10 -15.22
N PRO A 84 -10.52 -2.62 -16.07
CA PRO A 84 -11.15 -3.92 -15.84
C PRO A 84 -10.24 -5.11 -16.14
N ASP A 85 -9.25 -4.94 -17.03
CA ASP A 85 -8.27 -5.96 -17.36
C ASP A 85 -7.17 -6.01 -16.28
N GLY A 86 -7.22 -7.05 -15.45
CA GLY A 86 -6.29 -7.22 -14.33
C GLY A 86 -4.84 -7.39 -14.74
N GLU A 87 -4.57 -8.04 -15.88
CA GLU A 87 -3.20 -8.20 -16.39
C GLU A 87 -2.65 -6.86 -16.90
N LYS A 88 -3.49 -6.11 -17.61
CA LYS A 88 -3.13 -4.78 -18.10
C LYS A 88 -2.87 -3.81 -16.94
N ALA A 89 -3.81 -3.69 -15.98
CA ALA A 89 -3.65 -2.83 -14.82
C ALA A 89 -2.37 -3.14 -14.04
N SER A 90 -2.08 -4.42 -13.85
CA SER A 90 -0.89 -4.90 -13.12
C SER A 90 0.41 -4.56 -13.84
N ARG A 91 0.48 -4.83 -15.14
CA ARG A 91 1.63 -4.52 -15.98
C ARG A 91 1.89 -3.01 -16.05
N ASP A 92 0.84 -2.22 -16.32
CA ASP A 92 0.94 -0.76 -16.43
C ASP A 92 1.45 -0.15 -15.11
N TYR A 93 1.03 -0.71 -13.97
CA TYR A 93 1.49 -0.25 -12.67
C TYR A 93 2.95 -0.62 -12.39
N ASP A 94 3.38 -1.84 -12.70
CA ASP A 94 4.79 -2.24 -12.59
C ASP A 94 5.70 -1.36 -13.49
N GLU A 95 5.24 -1.00 -14.71
CA GLU A 95 5.94 -0.07 -15.59
C GLU A 95 6.06 1.34 -14.98
N ILE A 96 5.03 1.81 -14.27
CA ILE A 96 5.10 3.08 -13.53
C ILE A 96 6.19 3.00 -12.46
N ILE A 97 6.23 1.93 -11.66
CA ILE A 97 7.23 1.76 -10.60
C ILE A 97 8.66 1.72 -11.17
N GLU A 98 8.85 1.04 -12.30
CA GLU A 98 10.15 1.02 -12.98
C GLU A 98 10.53 2.40 -13.53
N ARG A 99 9.61 3.10 -14.17
CA ARG A 99 9.83 4.43 -14.74
C ARG A 99 10.21 5.48 -13.70
N VAL A 100 9.67 5.40 -12.48
CA VAL A 100 10.03 6.32 -11.39
C VAL A 100 11.35 5.93 -10.70
N GLY A 101 12.01 4.86 -11.14
CA GLY A 101 13.31 4.42 -10.62
C GLY A 101 13.25 3.51 -9.40
N GLY A 102 12.10 2.87 -9.16
CA GLY A 102 11.85 2.00 -8.00
C GLY A 102 11.62 2.79 -6.71
N VAL A 103 11.45 2.07 -5.61
CA VAL A 103 11.06 2.61 -4.31
C VAL A 103 12.27 2.81 -3.40
N ASP A 104 12.46 4.02 -2.86
CA ASP A 104 13.53 4.30 -1.90
C ASP A 104 13.19 3.83 -0.47
N LEU A 105 11.94 4.02 -0.06
CA LEU A 105 11.42 3.56 1.24
C LEU A 105 9.99 3.07 1.08
N GLN A 106 9.75 1.79 1.34
CA GLN A 106 8.42 1.19 1.37
C GLN A 106 7.88 1.12 2.79
N LEU A 107 6.74 1.76 3.03
CA LEU A 107 5.97 1.62 4.26
C LEU A 107 5.04 0.40 4.14
N LEU A 108 5.05 -0.47 5.15
CA LEU A 108 4.20 -1.65 5.23
C LEU A 108 3.46 -1.69 6.58
N GLY A 109 2.21 -2.12 6.55
CA GLY A 109 1.54 -2.73 7.68
C GLY A 109 1.64 -4.26 7.62
N ILE A 110 1.07 -4.96 8.60
CA ILE A 110 0.99 -6.43 8.62
C ILE A 110 -0.42 -6.87 9.03
N GLY A 111 -1.01 -7.76 8.26
CA GLY A 111 -2.27 -8.42 8.63
C GLY A 111 -2.09 -9.49 9.71
N HIS A 112 -3.17 -9.89 10.39
CA HIS A 112 -3.12 -10.91 11.45
C HIS A 112 -2.66 -12.29 10.95
N ASN A 113 -2.81 -12.57 9.66
CA ASN A 113 -2.32 -13.80 9.01
C ASN A 113 -0.94 -13.64 8.35
N GLY A 114 -0.30 -12.48 8.51
CA GLY A 114 1.03 -12.19 7.98
C GLY A 114 1.05 -11.58 6.58
N HIS A 115 -0.11 -11.21 6.00
CA HIS A 115 -0.13 -10.55 4.71
C HIS A 115 0.49 -9.15 4.77
N ILE A 116 1.10 -8.73 3.66
CA ILE A 116 1.60 -7.38 3.40
C ILE A 116 1.04 -6.90 2.05
N GLY A 117 0.47 -5.67 2.01
CA GLY A 117 -0.47 -5.29 0.95
C GLY A 117 -1.66 -6.25 0.97
N PHE A 118 -2.14 -6.68 -0.20
CA PHE A 118 -3.10 -7.77 -0.32
C PHE A 118 -2.44 -9.12 -0.71
N ASN A 119 -1.14 -9.29 -0.41
CA ASN A 119 -0.47 -10.58 -0.59
C ASN A 119 -0.84 -11.50 0.58
N GLU A 120 -1.89 -12.27 0.41
CA GLU A 120 -2.41 -13.25 1.38
C GLU A 120 -1.52 -14.51 1.45
N PRO A 121 -1.63 -15.33 2.54
CA PRO A 121 -0.97 -16.63 2.61
C PRO A 121 -1.26 -17.49 1.39
N ALA A 122 -0.20 -17.99 0.73
CA ALA A 122 -0.27 -18.72 -0.54
C ALA A 122 0.76 -19.87 -0.58
N ASP A 123 0.82 -20.58 -1.71
CA ASP A 123 1.82 -21.63 -1.96
C ASP A 123 3.14 -21.07 -2.48
N GLU A 124 3.11 -19.88 -3.08
CA GLU A 124 4.28 -19.19 -3.62
C GLU A 124 4.22 -17.67 -3.38
N PHE A 125 5.37 -17.02 -3.41
CA PHE A 125 5.45 -15.56 -3.39
C PHE A 125 5.17 -14.98 -4.76
N CYS A 126 4.17 -14.12 -4.88
CA CYS A 126 3.88 -13.43 -6.13
C CYS A 126 4.94 -12.33 -6.38
N LYS A 127 5.46 -12.25 -7.62
CA LYS A 127 6.56 -11.33 -7.93
C LYS A 127 6.10 -9.91 -8.24
N GLY A 128 5.26 -9.75 -9.26
CA GLY A 128 4.80 -8.46 -9.76
C GLY A 128 3.45 -8.05 -9.20
N THR A 129 3.00 -6.85 -9.57
CA THR A 129 1.64 -6.40 -9.31
C THR A 129 0.64 -7.37 -9.92
N HIS A 130 -0.44 -7.66 -9.20
CA HIS A 130 -1.44 -8.63 -9.64
C HIS A 130 -2.83 -8.30 -9.08
N CYS A 131 -3.86 -8.83 -9.73
CA CYS A 131 -5.23 -8.77 -9.26
C CYS A 131 -5.47 -9.91 -8.26
N VAL A 132 -6.09 -9.58 -7.12
CA VAL A 132 -6.43 -10.56 -6.08
C VAL A 132 -7.91 -10.52 -5.76
N ASP A 133 -8.48 -11.67 -5.43
CA ASP A 133 -9.81 -11.74 -4.83
C ASP A 133 -9.71 -11.42 -3.34
N LEU A 134 -10.57 -10.51 -2.87
CA LEU A 134 -10.62 -10.15 -1.46
C LEU A 134 -11.22 -11.29 -0.64
N THR A 135 -10.70 -11.49 0.56
CA THR A 135 -11.25 -12.50 1.48
C THR A 135 -12.67 -12.14 1.91
N ALA A 136 -13.47 -13.14 2.23
CA ALA A 136 -14.84 -12.93 2.72
C ALA A 136 -14.87 -12.01 3.96
N SER A 137 -13.87 -12.11 4.83
CA SER A 137 -13.75 -11.25 6.01
C SER A 137 -13.45 -9.78 5.63
N THR A 138 -12.67 -9.53 4.59
CA THR A 138 -12.39 -8.19 4.09
C THR A 138 -13.64 -7.59 3.45
N ILE A 139 -14.36 -8.36 2.62
CA ILE A 139 -15.60 -7.93 1.99
C ILE A 139 -16.65 -7.59 3.07
N GLU A 140 -16.82 -8.45 4.06
CA GLU A 140 -17.77 -8.23 5.17
C GLU A 140 -17.42 -6.98 5.99
N ALA A 141 -16.14 -6.78 6.30
CA ALA A 141 -15.68 -5.59 7.01
C ALA A 141 -15.89 -4.30 6.21
N ASN A 142 -15.86 -4.38 4.89
CA ASN A 142 -16.05 -3.23 4.00
C ASN A 142 -17.53 -2.88 3.76
N LYS A 143 -18.47 -3.81 3.91
CA LYS A 143 -19.91 -3.57 3.67
C LYS A 143 -20.44 -2.31 4.35
N ARG A 144 -19.98 -2.02 5.56
CA ARG A 144 -20.38 -0.84 6.35
C ARG A 144 -20.08 0.51 5.70
N PHE A 145 -19.23 0.54 4.67
CA PHE A 145 -18.80 1.76 3.97
C PHE A 145 -19.54 1.98 2.65
N PHE A 146 -20.40 1.05 2.24
CA PHE A 146 -21.12 1.10 0.97
C PHE A 146 -22.62 1.07 1.22
N GLU A 147 -23.38 1.80 0.40
CA GLU A 147 -24.84 1.82 0.52
C GLU A 147 -25.47 0.50 0.09
N LYS A 148 -24.86 -0.18 -0.89
CA LYS A 148 -25.33 -1.46 -1.42
C LYS A 148 -24.23 -2.50 -1.39
N GLU A 149 -24.61 -3.75 -1.11
CA GLU A 149 -23.68 -4.88 -1.08
C GLU A 149 -23.00 -5.13 -2.45
N GLU A 150 -23.69 -4.84 -3.55
CA GLU A 150 -23.18 -4.98 -4.92
C GLU A 150 -22.03 -4.01 -5.23
N ASP A 151 -21.97 -2.87 -4.54
CA ASP A 151 -20.94 -1.84 -4.71
C ASP A 151 -19.65 -2.14 -3.91
N VAL A 152 -19.70 -3.14 -3.03
CA VAL A 152 -18.53 -3.56 -2.22
C VAL A 152 -17.50 -4.22 -3.13
N PRO A 153 -16.25 -3.71 -3.21
CA PRO A 153 -15.21 -4.32 -4.02
C PRO A 153 -14.97 -5.78 -3.62
N ARG A 154 -14.79 -6.63 -4.60
CA ARG A 154 -14.47 -8.05 -4.42
C ARG A 154 -13.05 -8.39 -4.85
N GLN A 155 -12.41 -7.47 -5.56
CA GLN A 155 -11.05 -7.61 -6.06
C GLN A 155 -10.24 -6.33 -5.77
N ALA A 156 -8.93 -6.49 -5.74
CA ALA A 156 -7.98 -5.39 -5.64
C ALA A 156 -6.75 -5.64 -6.53
N TYR A 157 -6.07 -4.58 -6.90
CA TYR A 157 -4.74 -4.62 -7.49
C TYR A 157 -3.73 -4.40 -6.38
N THR A 158 -2.73 -5.26 -6.25
CA THR A 158 -1.71 -5.16 -5.20
C THR A 158 -0.31 -5.38 -5.74
N MET A 159 0.61 -4.56 -5.27
CA MET A 159 2.04 -4.73 -5.53
C MET A 159 2.50 -6.10 -5.01
N GLY A 160 3.16 -6.88 -5.86
CA GLY A 160 3.65 -8.19 -5.48
C GLY A 160 4.87 -8.15 -4.55
N ILE A 161 5.09 -9.27 -3.86
CA ILE A 161 6.22 -9.43 -2.91
C ILE A 161 7.56 -9.12 -3.57
N GLY A 162 7.77 -9.57 -4.82
CA GLY A 162 9.03 -9.32 -5.53
C GLY A 162 9.26 -7.83 -5.80
N THR A 163 8.21 -7.06 -6.09
CA THR A 163 8.30 -5.60 -6.26
C THR A 163 8.55 -4.91 -4.93
N ILE A 164 7.85 -5.31 -3.85
CA ILE A 164 8.08 -4.79 -2.49
C ILE A 164 9.55 -4.99 -2.07
N MET A 165 10.09 -6.19 -2.29
CA MET A 165 11.47 -6.54 -1.90
C MET A 165 12.57 -5.83 -2.72
N LYS A 166 12.24 -5.21 -3.84
CA LYS A 166 13.16 -4.34 -4.60
C LYS A 166 13.31 -2.94 -3.97
N ALA A 167 12.48 -2.58 -3.00
CA ALA A 167 12.64 -1.31 -2.30
C ALA A 167 13.99 -1.24 -1.58
N LYS A 168 14.65 -0.07 -1.62
CA LYS A 168 15.97 0.10 -0.99
C LYS A 168 15.92 -0.02 0.53
N LYS A 169 14.78 0.36 1.12
CA LYS A 169 14.48 0.23 2.55
C LYS A 169 13.00 -0.12 2.71
N ILE A 170 12.72 -0.92 3.72
CA ILE A 170 11.36 -1.28 4.11
C ILE A 170 11.16 -0.88 5.56
N LEU A 171 10.06 -0.20 5.85
CA LEU A 171 9.61 0.12 7.19
C LEU A 171 8.30 -0.65 7.46
N LEU A 172 8.40 -1.73 8.24
CA LEU A 172 7.24 -2.46 8.72
C LEU A 172 6.73 -1.83 10.01
N VAL A 173 5.47 -1.44 10.03
CA VAL A 173 4.81 -0.87 11.21
C VAL A 173 3.71 -1.81 11.69
N ALA A 174 3.79 -2.19 12.95
CA ALA A 174 2.76 -2.97 13.64
C ALA A 174 2.41 -2.30 14.97
N SER A 175 1.13 -2.28 15.33
CA SER A 175 0.64 -1.65 16.55
C SER A 175 -0.43 -2.53 17.19
N GLY A 176 -0.36 -2.66 18.52
CA GLY A 176 -1.28 -3.45 19.32
C GLY A 176 -0.73 -4.84 19.67
N GLU A 177 -1.15 -5.34 20.84
CA GLU A 177 -0.75 -6.65 21.36
C GLU A 177 -1.24 -7.80 20.47
N ASP A 178 -2.35 -7.59 19.76
CA ASP A 178 -2.94 -8.52 18.79
C ASP A 178 -2.00 -8.84 17.61
N LYS A 179 -0.98 -8.02 17.38
CA LYS A 179 0.06 -8.28 16.35
C LYS A 179 1.27 -9.06 16.86
N ALA A 180 1.40 -9.27 18.17
CA ALA A 180 2.61 -9.88 18.74
C ALA A 180 2.90 -11.27 18.17
N GLU A 181 1.88 -12.13 18.06
CA GLU A 181 2.04 -13.48 17.55
C GLU A 181 2.48 -13.50 16.09
N ILE A 182 1.85 -12.69 15.23
CA ILE A 182 2.18 -12.67 13.81
C ILE A 182 3.54 -12.02 13.55
N ILE A 183 3.93 -11.02 14.32
CA ILE A 183 5.27 -10.43 14.24
C ILE A 183 6.33 -11.49 14.64
N ALA A 184 6.11 -12.25 15.70
CA ALA A 184 7.01 -13.33 16.07
C ALA A 184 7.11 -14.37 14.95
N LYS A 185 6.00 -14.83 14.38
CA LYS A 185 5.99 -15.77 13.24
C LYS A 185 6.73 -15.21 12.02
N ALA A 186 6.51 -13.94 11.70
CA ALA A 186 7.08 -13.30 10.52
C ALA A 186 8.59 -13.06 10.65
N LEU A 187 9.10 -12.70 11.85
CA LEU A 187 10.49 -12.27 12.02
C LEU A 187 11.41 -13.35 12.62
N THR A 188 10.86 -14.40 13.22
CA THR A 188 11.65 -15.47 13.87
C THR A 188 11.27 -16.88 13.40
N GLY A 189 10.19 -17.01 12.64
CA GLY A 189 9.77 -18.27 12.03
C GLY A 189 10.48 -18.57 10.71
N PRO A 190 10.12 -19.64 10.01
CA PRO A 190 10.66 -19.92 8.69
C PRO A 190 10.17 -18.91 7.65
N VAL A 191 11.01 -18.58 6.67
CA VAL A 191 10.58 -17.81 5.49
C VAL A 191 9.65 -18.70 4.65
N THR A 192 8.41 -18.28 4.51
CA THR A 192 7.38 -19.07 3.80
C THR A 192 6.29 -18.17 3.24
N PRO A 193 5.75 -18.45 2.04
CA PRO A 193 4.61 -17.72 1.49
C PRO A 193 3.32 -17.93 2.30
N ARG A 194 3.27 -18.90 3.22
CA ARG A 194 2.17 -19.05 4.18
C ARG A 194 2.13 -17.97 5.26
N VAL A 195 3.23 -17.23 5.42
CA VAL A 195 3.34 -16.00 6.22
C VAL A 195 4.07 -14.98 5.35
N PRO A 196 3.39 -14.25 4.46
CA PRO A 196 4.04 -13.42 3.44
C PRO A 196 5.06 -12.44 3.98
N ALA A 197 4.80 -11.82 5.14
CA ALA A 197 5.75 -10.92 5.81
C ALA A 197 7.05 -11.60 6.26
N SER A 198 7.12 -12.94 6.30
CA SER A 198 8.36 -13.66 6.65
C SER A 198 9.50 -13.42 5.66
N ILE A 199 9.19 -12.98 4.44
CA ILE A 199 10.21 -12.63 3.45
C ILE A 199 11.06 -11.42 3.86
N LEU A 200 10.60 -10.65 4.85
CA LEU A 200 11.29 -9.44 5.33
C LEU A 200 12.47 -9.73 6.27
N GLN A 201 12.72 -11.00 6.62
CA GLN A 201 13.91 -11.41 7.38
C GLN A 201 15.17 -11.17 6.56
#